data_4f7c35d444c608fefb62574e5669b1e9
#
_entry.id   4f7c35d444c608fefb62574e5669b1e9
#
_cell.length_a   1.000
_cell.length_b   1.000
_cell.length_c   1.000
_cell.angle_alpha   90.00
_cell.angle_beta   90.00
_cell.angle_gamma   90.00
#
_symmetry.space_group_name_H-M   'P 1'
#
loop_
_entity.id
_entity.type
_entity.pdbx_description
1 polymer ?
#
loop_
_entity_poly.entity_id
_entity_poly.type
_entity_poly.pdbx_seq_one_letter_code
_entity_poly.pdbx_strand_id
1 'polypeptide(L)'
;VLAVNQNMRYDQSVRAGKTLLTNGTIGEPILATIDMRGIPHWMPWQERQGWVTLRIMSIHHMDTFRYWFGDPERIYCSVRTDPRTQFPHTDGIASYILEYASGLRAIAVDDTWTGPAREGAPADIGIEWRIEGLDGLAKGNIGWCQDPYTTPSTITYAAKGDSEFHSPTWPESWFPDAFIGTMAQLLIALETGEEPAIGARDNLKTMALVEAAYLSAKEHRAVELSEIHK
;
A
#
# COMPACT_ATOMS: atom_id res chain seq x y z
N VAL A 1 -22.86 -9.36 -5.98
CA VAL A 1 -21.89 -8.25 -5.91
C VAL A 1 -20.94 -8.50 -4.76
N LEU A 2 -19.66 -8.33 -4.98
CA LEU A 2 -18.61 -8.47 -3.98
C LEU A 2 -17.61 -7.32 -4.11
N ALA A 3 -17.44 -6.54 -3.04
CA ALA A 3 -16.40 -5.55 -2.92
C ALA A 3 -15.36 -5.99 -1.89
N VAL A 4 -14.09 -5.83 -2.20
CA VAL A 4 -12.97 -6.17 -1.30
C VAL A 4 -12.51 -4.91 -0.59
N ASN A 5 -12.25 -5.01 0.71
CA ASN A 5 -11.93 -3.84 1.52
C ASN A 5 -10.48 -3.36 1.32
N GLN A 6 -10.16 -2.88 0.11
CA GLN A 6 -8.91 -2.18 -0.18
C GLN A 6 -9.04 -0.70 0.24
N ASN A 7 -9.12 -0.49 1.55
CA ASN A 7 -9.46 0.81 2.12
C ASN A 7 -8.36 1.87 1.92
N MET A 8 -7.11 1.48 1.73
CA MET A 8 -6.00 2.41 1.56
C MET A 8 -6.16 3.30 0.31
N ARG A 9 -6.84 2.82 -0.76
CA ARG A 9 -7.21 3.65 -1.92
C ARG A 9 -8.06 4.88 -1.55
N TYR A 10 -8.75 4.83 -0.41
CA TYR A 10 -9.68 5.88 0.04
C TYR A 10 -9.10 6.77 1.14
N ASP A 11 -7.85 6.54 1.55
CA ASP A 11 -7.11 7.49 2.36
C ASP A 11 -6.94 8.82 1.63
N GLN A 12 -7.07 9.92 2.34
CA GLN A 12 -7.07 11.25 1.73
C GLN A 12 -5.75 11.57 1.03
N SER A 13 -4.61 11.19 1.62
CA SER A 13 -3.30 11.42 1.02
C SER A 13 -3.11 10.58 -0.26
N VAL A 14 -3.56 9.34 -0.25
CA VAL A 14 -3.50 8.43 -1.41
C VAL A 14 -4.38 8.92 -2.55
N ARG A 15 -5.60 9.40 -2.26
CA ARG A 15 -6.50 10.00 -3.24
C ARG A 15 -5.94 11.29 -3.83
N ALA A 16 -5.34 12.15 -2.99
CA ALA A 16 -4.67 13.35 -3.44
C ALA A 16 -3.50 13.02 -4.38
N GLY A 17 -2.66 12.04 -4.03
CA GLY A 17 -1.60 11.52 -4.91
C GLY A 17 -2.15 11.06 -6.26
N LYS A 18 -3.26 10.30 -6.27
CA LYS A 18 -3.94 9.90 -7.53
C LYS A 18 -4.40 11.10 -8.35
N THR A 19 -4.92 12.13 -7.69
CA THR A 19 -5.36 13.37 -8.37
C THR A 19 -4.19 14.07 -9.06
N LEU A 20 -3.04 14.20 -8.38
CA LEU A 20 -1.83 14.81 -8.96
C LEU A 20 -1.30 14.03 -10.17
N LEU A 21 -1.40 12.70 -10.15
CA LEU A 21 -1.06 11.85 -11.28
C LEU A 21 -2.05 12.02 -12.44
N THR A 22 -3.35 12.00 -12.14
CA THR A 22 -4.40 12.03 -13.16
C THR A 22 -4.47 13.38 -13.89
N ASN A 23 -4.24 14.48 -13.20
CA ASN A 23 -4.24 15.83 -13.80
C ASN A 23 -2.88 16.24 -14.37
N GLY A 24 -1.85 15.38 -14.27
CA GLY A 24 -0.54 15.62 -14.84
C GLY A 24 0.33 16.61 -14.06
N THR A 25 -0.04 16.99 -12.84
CA THR A 25 0.70 18.00 -12.04
C THR A 25 2.17 17.64 -11.86
N ILE A 26 2.48 16.36 -11.64
CA ILE A 26 3.86 15.89 -11.42
C ILE A 26 4.50 15.26 -12.66
N GLY A 27 3.79 15.29 -13.80
CA GLY A 27 4.26 14.68 -15.05
C GLY A 27 4.23 13.15 -15.03
N GLU A 28 4.96 12.52 -15.96
CA GLU A 28 5.08 11.07 -16.04
C GLU A 28 5.82 10.52 -14.80
N PRO A 29 5.22 9.56 -14.05
CA PRO A 29 5.85 9.00 -12.85
C PRO A 29 7.05 8.11 -13.22
N ILE A 30 8.17 8.29 -12.52
CA ILE A 30 9.43 7.54 -12.74
C ILE A 30 9.82 6.67 -11.55
N LEU A 31 9.48 7.10 -10.33
CA LEU A 31 9.79 6.39 -9.09
C LEU A 31 8.66 6.58 -8.08
N ALA A 32 8.29 5.51 -7.41
CA ALA A 32 7.40 5.58 -6.26
C ALA A 32 7.92 4.71 -5.12
N THR A 33 7.69 5.13 -3.88
CA THR A 33 8.06 4.36 -2.70
C THR A 33 6.94 4.32 -1.67
N ILE A 34 6.85 3.21 -0.94
CA ILE A 34 6.09 3.10 0.32
C ILE A 34 7.03 2.49 1.36
N ASP A 35 7.12 3.12 2.52
CA ASP A 35 7.86 2.62 3.68
C ASP A 35 6.90 2.49 4.85
N MET A 36 6.72 1.28 5.37
CA MET A 36 5.82 1.01 6.47
C MET A 36 6.56 0.46 7.67
N ARG A 37 6.27 1.07 8.81
CA ARG A 37 6.63 0.58 10.15
C ARG A 37 5.36 0.48 10.96
N GLY A 38 5.04 -0.69 11.48
CA GLY A 38 3.78 -0.92 12.17
C GLY A 38 3.91 -1.75 13.44
N ILE A 39 2.87 -1.66 14.27
CA ILE A 39 2.66 -2.59 15.38
C ILE A 39 1.39 -3.37 15.07
N PRO A 40 1.50 -4.57 14.50
CA PRO A 40 0.31 -5.31 14.13
C PRO A 40 -0.38 -5.90 15.35
N HIS A 41 -1.68 -6.05 15.20
CA HIS A 41 -2.52 -6.80 16.11
C HIS A 41 -2.73 -8.19 15.51
N TRP A 42 -1.96 -9.16 15.97
CA TRP A 42 -2.08 -10.51 15.47
C TRP A 42 -3.40 -11.16 15.90
N MET A 43 -4.15 -11.61 14.92
CA MET A 43 -5.32 -12.45 15.14
C MET A 43 -4.90 -13.93 15.19
N PRO A 44 -5.58 -14.79 15.98
CA PRO A 44 -5.21 -16.21 16.08
C PRO A 44 -5.17 -16.97 14.75
N TRP A 45 -5.92 -16.52 13.75
CA TRP A 45 -5.90 -17.12 12.43
C TRP A 45 -4.64 -16.75 11.63
N GLN A 46 -4.11 -15.52 11.81
CA GLN A 46 -2.86 -15.07 11.21
C GLN A 46 -1.69 -15.87 11.76
N GLU A 47 -1.65 -16.05 13.07
CA GLU A 47 -0.63 -16.87 13.75
C GLU A 47 -0.66 -18.33 13.25
N ARG A 48 -1.85 -18.92 13.10
CA ARG A 48 -2.00 -20.28 12.55
C ARG A 48 -1.55 -20.42 11.11
N GLN A 49 -1.70 -19.38 10.29
CA GLN A 49 -1.30 -19.36 8.89
C GLN A 49 0.17 -18.92 8.71
N GLY A 50 0.78 -18.33 9.71
CA GLY A 50 2.10 -17.74 9.60
C GLY A 50 2.16 -16.53 8.67
N TRP A 51 1.06 -15.80 8.50
CA TRP A 51 0.96 -14.63 7.64
C TRP A 51 1.23 -13.36 8.45
N VAL A 52 2.28 -12.65 8.10
CA VAL A 52 2.74 -11.48 8.85
C VAL A 52 2.64 -10.20 8.03
N THR A 53 3.24 -10.16 6.86
CA THR A 53 3.41 -8.90 6.11
C THR A 53 2.74 -8.94 4.74
N LEU A 54 3.14 -9.86 3.85
CA LEU A 54 2.71 -9.83 2.44
C LEU A 54 1.19 -9.91 2.25
N ARG A 55 0.52 -10.82 2.98
CA ARG A 55 -0.93 -11.01 2.90
C ARG A 55 -1.73 -10.08 3.82
N ILE A 56 -1.08 -9.34 4.71
CA ILE A 56 -1.77 -8.53 5.74
C ILE A 56 -1.66 -7.04 5.42
N MET A 57 -0.45 -6.54 5.20
CA MET A 57 -0.20 -5.12 4.96
C MET A 57 0.30 -4.84 3.53
N SER A 58 1.28 -5.60 3.03
CA SER A 58 1.81 -5.36 1.68
C SER A 58 0.76 -5.48 0.59
N ILE A 59 -0.28 -6.30 0.79
CA ILE A 59 -1.42 -6.39 -0.13
C ILE A 59 -2.08 -5.02 -0.35
N HIS A 60 -2.21 -4.19 0.68
CA HIS A 60 -2.76 -2.85 0.58
C HIS A 60 -1.80 -1.89 -0.15
N HIS A 61 -0.50 -2.04 0.06
CA HIS A 61 0.52 -1.23 -0.63
C HIS A 61 0.62 -1.60 -2.11
N MET A 62 0.61 -2.89 -2.45
CA MET A 62 0.54 -3.38 -3.82
C MET A 62 -0.74 -2.89 -4.52
N ASP A 63 -1.86 -2.91 -3.81
CA ASP A 63 -3.12 -2.39 -4.30
C ASP A 63 -3.07 -0.87 -4.52
N THR A 64 -2.42 -0.13 -3.62
CA THR A 64 -2.20 1.32 -3.76
C THR A 64 -1.34 1.64 -4.99
N PHE A 65 -0.26 0.91 -5.23
CA PHE A 65 0.54 1.06 -6.44
C PHE A 65 -0.27 0.75 -7.70
N ARG A 66 -1.11 -0.30 -7.68
CA ARG A 66 -2.03 -0.60 -8.79
C ARG A 66 -3.06 0.53 -8.99
N TYR A 67 -3.59 1.07 -7.93
CA TYR A 67 -4.52 2.21 -7.98
C TYR A 67 -3.88 3.44 -8.60
N TRP A 68 -2.62 3.73 -8.29
CA TRP A 68 -1.91 4.87 -8.85
C TRP A 68 -1.48 4.65 -10.30
N PHE A 69 -0.90 3.50 -10.63
CA PHE A 69 -0.14 3.30 -11.87
C PHE A 69 -0.67 2.19 -12.78
N GLY A 70 -1.68 1.44 -12.35
CA GLY A 70 -2.15 0.25 -13.07
C GLY A 70 -1.37 -1.01 -12.68
N ASP A 71 -1.50 -2.05 -13.51
CA ASP A 71 -0.90 -3.36 -13.23
C ASP A 71 0.59 -3.35 -13.63
N PRO A 72 1.54 -3.76 -12.77
CA PRO A 72 2.93 -3.94 -13.13
C PRO A 72 3.14 -5.21 -13.96
N GLU A 73 4.28 -5.32 -14.66
CA GLU A 73 4.63 -6.52 -15.42
C GLU A 73 5.20 -7.62 -14.53
N ARG A 74 6.06 -7.23 -13.57
CA ARG A 74 6.76 -8.20 -12.71
C ARG A 74 7.10 -7.63 -11.34
N ILE A 75 7.43 -8.54 -10.44
CA ILE A 75 7.88 -8.22 -9.07
C ILE A 75 9.17 -8.95 -8.73
N TYR A 76 10.08 -8.26 -8.03
CA TYR A 76 11.16 -8.87 -7.27
C TYR A 76 10.90 -8.64 -5.79
N CYS A 77 10.94 -9.71 -4.97
CA CYS A 77 10.65 -9.64 -3.55
C CYS A 77 11.71 -10.40 -2.74
N SER A 78 12.07 -9.81 -1.61
CA SER A 78 12.88 -10.46 -0.57
C SER A 78 12.15 -10.39 0.76
N VAL A 79 12.09 -11.49 1.46
CA VAL A 79 11.47 -11.58 2.79
C VAL A 79 12.44 -12.10 3.83
N ARG A 80 12.20 -11.74 5.06
CA ARG A 80 12.93 -12.23 6.22
C ARG A 80 11.96 -12.59 7.34
N THR A 81 12.19 -13.71 7.99
CA THR A 81 11.58 -14.01 9.30
C THR A 81 11.97 -12.92 10.30
N ASP A 82 11.00 -12.34 10.96
CA ASP A 82 11.24 -11.33 11.98
C ASP A 82 11.50 -11.99 13.34
N PRO A 83 12.72 -11.85 13.90
CA PRO A 83 13.05 -12.43 15.19
C PRO A 83 12.25 -11.85 16.37
N ARG A 84 11.54 -10.74 16.16
CA ARG A 84 10.68 -10.09 17.17
C ARG A 84 9.29 -10.72 17.24
N THR A 85 8.86 -11.47 16.21
CA THR A 85 7.57 -12.16 16.13
C THR A 85 7.68 -13.58 16.67
N GLN A 86 6.80 -13.95 17.61
CA GLN A 86 6.93 -15.14 18.45
C GLN A 86 6.35 -16.44 17.86
N PHE A 87 5.69 -16.39 16.70
CA PHE A 87 5.13 -17.57 16.04
C PHE A 87 5.83 -17.87 14.71
N PRO A 88 5.76 -19.10 14.19
CA PRO A 88 6.39 -19.47 12.92
C PRO A 88 5.80 -18.68 11.75
N HIS A 89 6.67 -18.03 10.96
CA HIS A 89 6.32 -17.25 9.77
C HIS A 89 7.53 -17.13 8.84
N THR A 90 7.34 -16.57 7.66
CA THR A 90 8.42 -16.35 6.68
C THR A 90 8.58 -14.90 6.27
N ASP A 91 7.52 -14.12 6.28
CA ASP A 91 7.42 -12.78 5.73
C ASP A 91 7.25 -11.69 6.80
N GLY A 92 8.02 -11.77 7.88
CA GLY A 92 8.00 -10.77 8.96
C GLY A 92 8.44 -9.38 8.49
N ILE A 93 9.47 -9.34 7.63
CA ILE A 93 9.91 -8.13 6.93
C ILE A 93 9.88 -8.45 5.43
N ALA A 94 9.29 -7.58 4.63
CA ALA A 94 9.24 -7.71 3.18
C ALA A 94 9.81 -6.46 2.50
N SER A 95 10.61 -6.67 1.45
CA SER A 95 11.07 -5.60 0.57
C SER A 95 10.82 -6.03 -0.87
N TYR A 96 10.20 -5.18 -1.68
CA TYR A 96 9.90 -5.55 -3.06
C TYR A 96 9.95 -4.37 -4.02
N ILE A 97 10.16 -4.71 -5.29
CA ILE A 97 10.19 -3.79 -6.44
C ILE A 97 9.16 -4.27 -7.45
N LEU A 98 8.26 -3.38 -7.85
CA LEU A 98 7.34 -3.57 -8.97
C LEU A 98 7.91 -2.86 -10.20
N GLU A 99 7.96 -3.56 -11.32
CA GLU A 99 8.42 -3.01 -12.59
C GLU A 99 7.26 -2.87 -13.57
N TYR A 100 7.17 -1.69 -14.17
CA TYR A 100 6.12 -1.32 -15.13
C TYR A 100 6.68 -1.18 -16.54
N ALA A 101 5.86 -1.45 -17.56
CA ALA A 101 6.21 -1.28 -18.96
C ALA A 101 6.68 0.14 -19.32
N SER A 102 6.14 1.14 -18.63
CA SER A 102 6.56 2.54 -18.77
C SER A 102 8.00 2.82 -18.31
N GLY A 103 8.63 1.89 -17.61
CA GLY A 103 9.93 2.10 -16.97
C GLY A 103 9.83 2.55 -15.51
N LEU A 104 8.64 2.91 -15.00
CA LEU A 104 8.42 3.22 -13.59
C LEU A 104 8.88 2.06 -12.68
N ARG A 105 9.47 2.41 -11.57
CA ARG A 105 9.76 1.49 -10.46
C ARG A 105 8.98 1.91 -9.23
N ALA A 106 8.21 0.98 -8.65
CA ALA A 106 7.56 1.18 -7.36
C ALA A 106 8.19 0.23 -6.34
N ILE A 107 8.63 0.77 -5.21
CA ILE A 107 9.43 0.07 -4.21
C ILE A 107 8.74 0.15 -2.87
N ALA A 108 8.66 -0.95 -2.15
CA ALA A 108 8.19 -0.91 -0.76
C ALA A 108 9.11 -1.65 0.19
N VAL A 109 9.15 -1.16 1.41
CA VAL A 109 9.72 -1.82 2.59
C VAL A 109 8.65 -1.88 3.65
N ASP A 110 8.25 -3.09 4.01
CA ASP A 110 7.18 -3.35 4.95
C ASP A 110 7.74 -4.12 6.15
N ASP A 111 7.72 -3.48 7.31
CA ASP A 111 8.15 -4.03 8.59
C ASP A 111 6.98 -3.98 9.58
N THR A 112 6.31 -5.11 9.77
CA THR A 112 5.26 -5.28 10.76
C THR A 112 5.83 -5.59 12.14
N TRP A 113 6.62 -4.68 12.63
CA TRP A 113 7.30 -4.82 13.90
C TRP A 113 6.37 -4.65 15.10
N THR A 114 6.43 -5.58 16.03
CA THR A 114 5.64 -5.54 17.27
C THR A 114 6.48 -5.33 18.53
N GLY A 115 7.76 -5.49 18.44
CA GLY A 115 8.76 -5.58 19.49
C GLY A 115 8.69 -4.55 20.63
N PRO A 116 9.73 -3.73 20.86
CA PRO A 116 9.78 -2.88 22.06
C PRO A 116 8.62 -1.89 22.21
N ALA A 117 7.97 -1.50 21.11
CA ALA A 117 6.83 -0.59 21.16
C ALA A 117 5.60 -1.21 21.87
N ARG A 118 5.37 -2.52 21.76
CA ARG A 118 4.31 -3.22 22.53
C ARG A 118 4.58 -3.18 24.03
N GLU A 119 5.82 -3.10 24.42
CA GLU A 119 6.28 -3.07 25.82
C GLU A 119 6.46 -1.62 26.31
N GLY A 120 5.95 -0.64 25.55
CA GLY A 120 5.98 0.77 25.91
C GLY A 120 7.26 1.51 25.52
N ALA A 121 8.16 0.90 24.75
CA ALA A 121 9.32 1.60 24.22
C ALA A 121 8.91 2.57 23.08
N PRO A 122 9.68 3.64 22.84
CA PRO A 122 9.44 4.51 21.69
C PRO A 122 9.44 3.72 20.38
N ALA A 123 8.52 4.06 19.48
CA ALA A 123 8.42 3.49 18.15
C ALA A 123 8.15 4.58 17.12
N ASP A 124 8.78 4.42 15.97
CA ASP A 124 8.49 5.22 14.79
C ASP A 124 7.52 4.44 13.91
N ILE A 125 6.22 4.70 14.09
CA ILE A 125 5.14 3.99 13.40
C ILE A 125 4.55 4.89 12.35
N GLY A 126 4.44 4.39 11.12
CA GLY A 126 3.85 5.14 10.03
C GLY A 126 3.86 4.38 8.72
N ILE A 127 3.15 4.92 7.76
CA ILE A 127 3.17 4.47 6.37
C ILE A 127 3.46 5.71 5.53
N GLU A 128 4.71 5.89 5.18
CA GLU A 128 5.15 7.00 4.35
C GLU A 128 5.18 6.58 2.89
N TRP A 129 4.81 7.51 2.00
CA TRP A 129 4.87 7.27 0.58
C TRP A 129 5.44 8.47 -0.18
N ARG A 130 5.99 8.20 -1.37
CA ARG A 130 6.55 9.20 -2.26
C ARG A 130 6.31 8.81 -3.71
N ILE A 131 6.01 9.79 -4.56
CA ILE A 131 5.92 9.68 -6.02
C ILE A 131 6.79 10.76 -6.62
N GLU A 132 7.67 10.40 -7.54
CA GLU A 132 8.48 11.31 -8.32
C GLU A 132 8.12 11.18 -9.80
N GLY A 133 7.88 12.30 -10.44
CA GLY A 133 7.62 12.40 -11.87
C GLY A 133 8.58 13.35 -12.56
N LEU A 134 8.45 13.48 -13.88
CA LEU A 134 9.32 14.33 -14.68
C LEU A 134 9.14 15.84 -14.38
N ASP A 135 7.97 16.24 -13.92
CA ASP A 135 7.62 17.65 -13.70
C ASP A 135 7.33 17.98 -12.23
N GLY A 136 7.56 17.04 -11.31
CA GLY A 136 7.34 17.31 -9.88
C GLY A 136 7.40 16.06 -9.02
N LEU A 137 7.07 16.25 -7.75
CA LEU A 137 7.02 15.18 -6.77
C LEU A 137 5.87 15.39 -5.78
N ALA A 138 5.40 14.30 -5.21
CA ALA A 138 4.51 14.28 -4.07
C ALA A 138 5.02 13.29 -3.03
N LYS A 139 4.84 13.60 -1.77
CA LYS A 139 5.10 12.70 -0.64
C LYS A 139 4.02 12.88 0.41
N GLY A 140 3.74 11.82 1.14
CA GLY A 140 2.70 11.87 2.14
C GLY A 140 2.84 10.76 3.17
N ASN A 141 1.92 10.79 4.12
CA ASN A 141 1.78 9.80 5.16
C ASN A 141 0.33 9.35 5.21
N ILE A 142 0.12 8.05 5.29
CA ILE A 142 -1.18 7.47 5.59
C ILE A 142 -1.37 7.55 7.10
N GLY A 143 -2.43 8.21 7.54
CA GLY A 143 -2.67 8.48 8.94
C GLY A 143 -2.85 7.20 9.77
N TRP A 144 -2.49 7.26 11.03
CA TRP A 144 -2.67 6.19 11.99
C TRP A 144 -3.61 6.66 13.11
N CYS A 145 -4.59 5.85 13.45
CA CYS A 145 -5.64 6.25 14.40
C CYS A 145 -5.54 5.57 15.77
N GLN A 146 -4.55 4.71 15.97
CA GLN A 146 -4.42 3.96 17.22
C GLN A 146 -3.62 4.75 18.25
N ASP A 147 -4.30 5.12 19.33
CA ASP A 147 -3.64 5.77 20.50
C ASP A 147 -2.52 4.86 21.07
N PRO A 148 -1.36 5.41 21.44
CA PRO A 148 -0.94 6.80 21.47
C PRO A 148 -0.33 7.33 20.15
N TYR A 149 -0.36 6.55 19.07
CA TYR A 149 0.34 6.82 17.83
C TYR A 149 -0.55 7.46 16.76
N THR A 150 -1.63 8.14 17.15
CA THR A 150 -2.53 8.80 16.20
C THR A 150 -1.79 9.87 15.40
N THR A 151 -1.83 9.74 14.08
CA THR A 151 -1.25 10.68 13.13
C THR A 151 -2.25 10.97 12.00
N PRO A 152 -2.35 12.22 11.51
CA PRO A 152 -3.20 12.54 10.36
C PRO A 152 -2.60 12.00 9.06
N SER A 153 -3.45 11.79 8.05
CA SER A 153 -2.99 11.64 6.67
C SER A 153 -2.49 12.99 6.15
N THR A 154 -1.34 13.00 5.52
CA THR A 154 -0.73 14.22 5.01
C THR A 154 -0.25 14.06 3.57
N ILE A 155 -0.18 15.18 2.84
CA ILE A 155 0.52 15.27 1.57
C ILE A 155 1.28 16.58 1.48
N THR A 156 2.42 16.50 0.83
CA THR A 156 3.22 17.66 0.43
C THR A 156 3.67 17.43 -1.01
N TYR A 157 3.47 18.41 -1.89
CA TYR A 157 3.87 18.27 -3.29
C TYR A 157 4.42 19.57 -3.84
N ALA A 158 5.22 19.47 -4.88
CA ALA A 158 5.67 20.60 -5.69
C ALA A 158 5.75 20.17 -7.15
N ALA A 159 5.34 21.04 -8.04
CA ALA A 159 5.46 20.90 -9.48
C ALA A 159 6.53 21.87 -10.04
N LYS A 160 6.93 21.61 -11.26
CA LYS A 160 7.89 22.45 -11.99
C LYS A 160 7.37 23.90 -12.09
N GLY A 161 8.16 24.83 -11.59
CA GLY A 161 7.82 26.25 -11.54
C GLY A 161 7.29 26.73 -10.20
N ASP A 162 6.96 25.82 -9.27
CA ASP A 162 6.61 26.22 -7.91
C ASP A 162 7.83 26.74 -7.15
N SER A 163 7.62 27.77 -6.34
CA SER A 163 8.66 28.34 -5.46
C SER A 163 8.68 27.69 -4.07
N GLU A 164 7.64 26.97 -3.72
CA GLU A 164 7.46 26.32 -2.42
C GLU A 164 6.61 25.06 -2.54
N PHE A 165 6.61 24.24 -1.49
CA PHE A 165 5.76 23.08 -1.39
C PHE A 165 4.32 23.45 -1.01
N HIS A 166 3.37 22.80 -1.64
CA HIS A 166 1.96 22.83 -1.26
C HIS A 166 1.65 21.71 -0.26
N SER A 167 0.94 22.02 0.82
CA SER A 167 0.60 21.07 1.88
C SER A 167 -0.87 21.21 2.29
N PRO A 168 -1.81 20.78 1.45
CA PRO A 168 -3.23 20.82 1.79
C PRO A 168 -3.53 19.91 2.98
N THR A 169 -4.53 20.27 3.76
CA THR A 169 -4.97 19.53 4.95
C THR A 169 -6.46 19.25 4.88
N TRP A 170 -6.88 18.21 5.57
CA TRP A 170 -8.28 17.80 5.72
C TRP A 170 -8.50 17.20 7.11
N PRO A 171 -9.75 17.19 7.61
CA PRO A 171 -10.05 16.69 8.95
C PRO A 171 -10.16 15.16 9.02
N GLU A 172 -10.34 14.49 7.88
CA GLU A 172 -10.51 13.05 7.82
C GLU A 172 -9.21 12.32 8.10
N SER A 173 -9.31 11.13 8.66
CA SER A 173 -8.21 10.20 8.91
C SER A 173 -8.40 8.90 8.14
N TRP A 174 -7.34 8.09 8.05
CA TRP A 174 -7.45 6.78 7.40
C TRP A 174 -8.53 5.91 8.09
N PHE A 175 -8.47 5.78 9.41
CA PHE A 175 -9.49 5.10 10.22
C PHE A 175 -10.28 6.14 11.02
N PRO A 176 -11.63 6.15 10.93
CA PRO A 176 -12.47 5.21 10.17
C PRO A 176 -12.83 5.69 8.75
N ASP A 177 -12.40 6.88 8.32
CA ASP A 177 -12.98 7.60 7.19
C ASP A 177 -12.77 6.91 5.84
N ALA A 178 -11.66 6.20 5.65
CA ALA A 178 -11.40 5.44 4.44
C ALA A 178 -12.37 4.28 4.22
N PHE A 179 -13.01 3.77 5.26
CA PHE A 179 -14.05 2.73 5.13
C PHE A 179 -15.34 3.25 4.50
N ILE A 180 -15.61 4.55 4.58
CA ILE A 180 -16.76 5.17 3.89
C ILE A 180 -16.64 4.89 2.39
N GLY A 181 -15.45 5.04 1.81
CA GLY A 181 -15.23 4.81 0.40
C GLY A 181 -15.47 3.36 -0.01
N THR A 182 -14.97 2.39 0.75
CA THR A 182 -15.18 0.96 0.44
C THR A 182 -16.63 0.54 0.56
N MET A 183 -17.34 1.01 1.59
CA MET A 183 -18.77 0.74 1.77
C MET A 183 -19.60 1.39 0.68
N ALA A 184 -19.30 2.64 0.33
CA ALA A 184 -19.97 3.35 -0.75
C ALA A 184 -19.89 2.61 -2.09
N GLN A 185 -18.71 2.03 -2.42
CA GLN A 185 -18.56 1.24 -3.65
C GLN A 185 -19.50 0.02 -3.70
N LEU A 186 -19.69 -0.66 -2.59
CA LEU A 186 -20.64 -1.77 -2.52
C LEU A 186 -22.08 -1.30 -2.70
N LEU A 187 -22.48 -0.22 -2.02
CA LEU A 187 -23.83 0.32 -2.09
C LEU A 187 -24.17 0.84 -3.49
N ILE A 188 -23.25 1.60 -4.10
CA ILE A 188 -23.40 2.08 -5.47
C ILE A 188 -23.55 0.92 -6.44
N ALA A 189 -22.72 -0.11 -6.32
CA ALA A 189 -22.80 -1.30 -7.17
C ALA A 189 -24.15 -2.04 -7.03
N LEU A 190 -24.72 -2.06 -5.83
CA LEU A 190 -26.06 -2.63 -5.60
C LEU A 190 -27.18 -1.79 -6.23
N GLU A 191 -27.05 -0.46 -6.24
CA GLU A 191 -28.02 0.45 -6.82
C GLU A 191 -27.95 0.50 -8.35
N THR A 192 -26.73 0.56 -8.90
CA THR A 192 -26.52 0.77 -10.34
C THR A 192 -26.40 -0.52 -11.14
N GLY A 193 -26.09 -1.65 -10.49
CA GLY A 193 -25.75 -2.90 -11.13
C GLY A 193 -24.33 -2.93 -11.75
N GLU A 194 -23.54 -1.87 -11.58
CA GLU A 194 -22.15 -1.80 -12.06
C GLU A 194 -21.21 -2.56 -11.12
N GLU A 195 -20.09 -3.06 -11.66
CA GLU A 195 -19.08 -3.73 -10.83
C GLU A 195 -18.32 -2.68 -10.00
N PRO A 196 -18.12 -2.88 -8.68
CA PRO A 196 -17.40 -1.93 -7.86
C PRO A 196 -15.92 -1.86 -8.29
N ALA A 197 -15.32 -0.67 -8.21
CA ALA A 197 -13.91 -0.46 -8.55
C ALA A 197 -12.92 -1.32 -7.71
N ILE A 198 -13.38 -1.77 -6.54
CA ILE A 198 -12.68 -2.73 -5.65
C ILE A 198 -13.36 -4.11 -5.69
N GLY A 199 -13.89 -4.49 -6.84
CA GLY A 199 -14.57 -5.77 -7.03
C GLY A 199 -13.62 -6.95 -6.91
N ALA A 200 -14.21 -8.15 -6.74
CA ALA A 200 -13.43 -9.38 -6.59
C ALA A 200 -12.48 -9.62 -7.76
N ARG A 201 -12.93 -9.37 -9.00
CA ARG A 201 -12.09 -9.57 -10.20
C ARG A 201 -10.88 -8.64 -10.24
N ASP A 202 -11.05 -7.37 -9.88
CA ASP A 202 -9.92 -6.46 -9.76
C ASP A 202 -8.95 -6.91 -8.66
N ASN A 203 -9.48 -7.34 -7.52
CA ASN A 203 -8.66 -7.78 -6.40
C ASN A 203 -7.87 -9.08 -6.69
N LEU A 204 -8.32 -9.94 -7.60
CA LEU A 204 -7.54 -11.11 -8.03
C LEU A 204 -6.17 -10.71 -8.58
N LYS A 205 -6.06 -9.54 -9.21
CA LYS A 205 -4.77 -9.01 -9.70
C LYS A 205 -3.87 -8.59 -8.54
N THR A 206 -4.43 -8.01 -7.47
CA THR A 206 -3.68 -7.70 -6.26
C THR A 206 -3.22 -8.99 -5.57
N MET A 207 -4.08 -10.01 -5.51
CA MET A 207 -3.70 -11.33 -4.99
C MET A 207 -2.59 -11.99 -5.81
N ALA A 208 -2.63 -11.86 -7.14
CA ALA A 208 -1.57 -12.37 -8.01
C ALA A 208 -0.21 -11.73 -7.71
N LEU A 209 -0.18 -10.42 -7.39
CA LEU A 209 1.04 -9.76 -6.93
C LEU A 209 1.58 -10.35 -5.63
N VAL A 210 0.71 -10.64 -4.67
CA VAL A 210 1.10 -11.27 -3.40
C VAL A 210 1.69 -12.66 -3.63
N GLU A 211 1.04 -13.48 -4.49
CA GLU A 211 1.56 -14.81 -4.84
C GLU A 211 2.89 -14.74 -5.58
N ALA A 212 3.01 -13.78 -6.52
CA ALA A 212 4.26 -13.53 -7.24
C ALA A 212 5.38 -13.07 -6.28
N ALA A 213 5.05 -12.29 -5.24
CA ALA A 213 6.02 -11.88 -4.22
C ALA A 213 6.55 -13.09 -3.42
N TYR A 214 5.67 -13.98 -2.98
CA TYR A 214 6.09 -15.23 -2.32
C TYR A 214 6.94 -16.11 -3.24
N LEU A 215 6.55 -16.26 -4.50
CA LEU A 215 7.33 -17.02 -5.48
C LEU A 215 8.70 -16.41 -5.72
N SER A 216 8.76 -15.08 -5.90
CA SER A 216 10.00 -14.33 -6.07
C SER A 216 10.94 -14.50 -4.89
N ALA A 217 10.42 -14.36 -3.66
CA ALA A 217 11.20 -14.56 -2.44
C ALA A 217 11.74 -15.99 -2.30
N LYS A 218 10.94 -16.99 -2.71
CA LYS A 218 11.31 -18.40 -2.67
C LYS A 218 12.38 -18.76 -3.71
N GLU A 219 12.26 -18.20 -4.92
CA GLU A 219 13.12 -18.55 -6.06
C GLU A 219 14.29 -17.58 -6.25
N HIS A 220 14.32 -16.48 -5.48
CA HIS A 220 15.35 -15.43 -5.55
C HIS A 220 15.50 -14.80 -6.95
N ARG A 221 14.39 -14.59 -7.64
CA ARG A 221 14.33 -13.97 -8.97
C ARG A 221 13.14 -13.04 -9.13
N ALA A 222 13.16 -12.23 -10.18
CA ALA A 222 11.95 -11.53 -10.62
C ALA A 222 10.92 -12.55 -11.15
N VAL A 223 9.64 -12.31 -10.87
CA VAL A 223 8.50 -13.12 -11.32
C VAL A 223 7.59 -12.25 -12.17
N GLU A 224 7.31 -12.70 -13.39
CA GLU A 224 6.31 -12.10 -14.27
C GLU A 224 4.91 -12.43 -13.75
N LEU A 225 4.01 -11.44 -13.75
CA LEU A 225 2.63 -11.70 -13.29
C LEU A 225 1.89 -12.71 -14.16
N SER A 226 2.27 -12.83 -15.43
CA SER A 226 1.76 -13.86 -16.35
C SER A 226 2.05 -15.31 -15.91
N GLU A 227 3.02 -15.52 -15.02
CA GLU A 227 3.34 -16.85 -14.46
C GLU A 227 2.30 -17.31 -13.43
N ILE A 228 1.62 -16.39 -12.77
CA ILE A 228 0.65 -16.68 -11.71
C ILE A 228 -0.75 -17.01 -12.27
N HIS A 229 -1.08 -16.52 -13.45
CA HIS A 229 -2.41 -16.66 -14.07
C HIS A 229 -2.58 -17.92 -14.95
N LYS A 230 -1.74 -18.94 -14.77
CA LYS A 230 -1.81 -20.19 -15.53
C LYS A 230 -2.67 -21.25 -14.85
#